data_92aeacbb9c56a7327ea892679c85e95e
#
_entry.id   92aeacbb9c56a7327ea892679c85e95e
#
_cell.length_a   1.000
_cell.length_b   1.000
_cell.length_c   1.000
_cell.angle_alpha   90.00
_cell.angle_beta   90.00
_cell.angle_gamma   90.00
#
_symmetry.space_group_name_H-M   'P 1'
#
loop_
_entity.id
_entity.type
_entity.pdbx_description
1 polymer ?
#
loop_
_entity_poly.entity_id
_entity_poly.type
_entity_poly.pdbx_seq_one_letter_code
_entity_poly.pdbx_strand_id
1 'polypeptide(L)'
;PLKNRKRRLPSSLDRIPLRDCFCVEIKIKIGKDVVADQSFVRRYMNLGVRYQDIYDKHFQGRLFYDEKLRRAPAVIIVSGSEGRIEKAQNIAQLLSSRGYICLAIAYFGLEGLPQNLERIPIECLEEAKDFLYHHPQVDNTKIGIYGRSKGAELVLAGQSILDDVQCLVLNSPSNVIFEGIKGKLNSHSSSWTYLQKELPYQKFQLGNYLLNKFFGKYIPEDSRAQIDVSKIASPLLLLGSDVDEIWNASSAIDDIISHYKGESILFKKYHETGHMLTIAYQPNHRYRKDWRLLMKESKDSWLATIHFFDRHLKKQ
;
A
#
# COMPACT_ATOMS: atom_id res chain seq x y z
N PRO A 1 -17.22 -32.88 -16.37
CA PRO A 1 -17.63 -31.72 -17.12
C PRO A 1 -17.03 -30.47 -16.45
N LEU A 2 -15.98 -29.94 -17.06
CA LEU A 2 -15.36 -28.67 -16.66
C LEU A 2 -16.40 -27.58 -16.87
N LYS A 3 -17.01 -27.09 -15.80
CA LYS A 3 -17.87 -25.90 -15.83
C LYS A 3 -17.02 -24.75 -16.40
N ASN A 4 -17.39 -24.25 -17.58
CA ASN A 4 -16.87 -23.03 -18.17
C ASN A 4 -16.91 -21.92 -17.10
N ARG A 5 -15.78 -21.62 -16.44
CA ARG A 5 -15.62 -20.40 -15.69
C ARG A 5 -15.60 -19.27 -16.73
N LYS A 6 -16.77 -18.64 -16.94
CA LYS A 6 -16.82 -17.36 -17.66
C LYS A 6 -15.69 -16.49 -17.10
N ARG A 7 -14.74 -16.10 -17.96
CA ARG A 7 -13.77 -15.06 -17.62
C ARG A 7 -14.61 -13.88 -17.12
N ARG A 8 -14.49 -13.53 -15.84
CA ARG A 8 -15.11 -12.29 -15.35
C ARG A 8 -14.41 -11.18 -16.13
N LEU A 9 -15.20 -10.37 -16.81
CA LEU A 9 -14.71 -9.13 -17.42
C LEU A 9 -14.04 -8.28 -16.34
N PRO A 10 -12.96 -7.55 -16.67
CA PRO A 10 -12.36 -6.58 -15.76
C PRO A 10 -13.45 -5.67 -15.21
N SER A 11 -13.35 -5.32 -13.93
CA SER A 11 -14.29 -4.36 -13.35
C SER A 11 -13.84 -2.95 -13.73
N SER A 12 -14.76 -2.10 -14.18
CA SER A 12 -14.52 -0.67 -14.29
C SER A 12 -14.49 -0.02 -12.90
N LEU A 13 -13.80 1.10 -12.76
CA LEU A 13 -13.59 1.79 -11.48
C LEU A 13 -14.92 2.22 -10.83
N ASP A 14 -15.86 2.73 -11.61
CA ASP A 14 -17.19 3.16 -11.18
C ASP A 14 -18.05 2.04 -10.57
N ARG A 15 -17.75 0.77 -10.92
CA ARG A 15 -18.42 -0.41 -10.34
C ARG A 15 -17.80 -0.91 -9.05
N ILE A 16 -16.69 -0.33 -8.62
CA ILE A 16 -16.08 -0.71 -7.35
C ILE A 16 -16.80 0.04 -6.22
N PRO A 17 -17.46 -0.69 -5.30
CA PRO A 17 -18.21 -0.06 -4.25
C PRO A 17 -17.31 0.70 -3.28
N LEU A 18 -17.73 1.88 -2.91
CA LEU A 18 -17.16 2.62 -1.80
C LEU A 18 -17.99 2.33 -0.55
N ARG A 19 -17.34 1.75 0.46
CA ARG A 19 -17.93 1.61 1.78
C ARG A 19 -17.47 2.79 2.63
N ASP A 20 -18.39 3.62 3.08
CA ASP A 20 -18.12 4.78 3.92
C ASP A 20 -18.27 4.48 5.41
N CYS A 21 -18.98 3.42 5.78
CA CYS A 21 -19.23 3.04 7.16
C CYS A 21 -19.55 1.54 7.31
N PHE A 22 -19.59 1.10 8.57
CA PHE A 22 -20.14 -0.19 8.98
C PHE A 22 -20.83 -0.08 10.34
N CYS A 23 -21.84 -0.92 10.59
CA CYS A 23 -22.51 -1.01 11.87
C CYS A 23 -21.76 -1.98 12.80
N VAL A 24 -21.56 -1.56 14.04
CA VAL A 24 -21.04 -2.39 15.13
C VAL A 24 -22.18 -2.67 16.09
N GLU A 25 -22.51 -3.95 16.31
CA GLU A 25 -23.46 -4.41 17.29
C GLU A 25 -22.71 -5.03 18.48
N ILE A 26 -23.08 -4.61 19.69
CA ILE A 26 -22.56 -5.16 20.94
C ILE A 26 -23.75 -5.76 21.69
N LYS A 27 -23.70 -7.07 21.92
CA LYS A 27 -24.75 -7.80 22.68
C LYS A 27 -24.15 -8.45 23.91
N ILE A 28 -24.70 -8.13 25.07
CA ILE A 28 -24.37 -8.81 26.32
C ILE A 28 -25.39 -9.91 26.55
N LYS A 29 -24.91 -11.13 26.77
CA LYS A 29 -25.76 -12.32 26.99
C LYS A 29 -25.48 -12.94 28.34
N ILE A 30 -26.53 -13.35 29.04
CA ILE A 30 -26.47 -14.22 30.22
C ILE A 30 -27.18 -15.53 29.83
N GLY A 31 -26.39 -16.59 29.68
CA GLY A 31 -26.91 -17.83 29.09
C GLY A 31 -27.35 -17.62 27.63
N LYS A 32 -28.65 -17.83 27.37
CA LYS A 32 -29.25 -17.62 26.02
C LYS A 32 -29.90 -16.23 25.89
N ASP A 33 -30.09 -15.50 26.96
CA ASP A 33 -30.83 -14.25 26.96
C ASP A 33 -29.92 -13.06 26.66
N VAL A 34 -30.37 -12.16 25.77
CA VAL A 34 -29.71 -10.89 25.52
C VAL A 34 -30.20 -9.89 26.56
N VAL A 35 -29.31 -9.49 27.49
CA VAL A 35 -29.62 -8.56 28.57
C VAL A 35 -29.31 -7.11 28.25
N ALA A 36 -28.47 -6.86 27.26
CA ALA A 36 -28.22 -5.54 26.69
C ALA A 36 -27.84 -5.64 25.22
N ASP A 37 -28.29 -4.67 24.43
CA ASP A 37 -27.97 -4.53 23.00
C ASP A 37 -27.70 -3.04 22.70
N GLN A 38 -26.60 -2.78 22.04
CA GLN A 38 -26.19 -1.44 21.60
C GLN A 38 -25.60 -1.51 20.22
N SER A 39 -26.02 -0.63 19.32
CA SER A 39 -25.41 -0.50 18.01
C SER A 39 -24.90 0.93 17.76
N PHE A 40 -23.84 1.04 16.97
CA PHE A 40 -23.31 2.32 16.51
C PHE A 40 -22.66 2.17 15.14
N VAL A 41 -22.62 3.29 14.40
CA VAL A 41 -21.99 3.35 13.07
C VAL A 41 -20.56 3.82 13.21
N ARG A 42 -19.62 3.03 12.68
CA ARG A 42 -18.23 3.46 12.46
C ARG A 42 -18.04 3.88 11.01
N ARG A 43 -17.47 5.06 10.81
CA ARG A 43 -17.19 5.58 9.49
C ARG A 43 -15.72 5.40 9.13
N TYR A 44 -15.45 5.10 7.86
CA TYR A 44 -14.10 5.11 7.31
C TYR A 44 -13.62 6.52 7.00
N MET A 45 -14.55 7.43 6.69
CA MET A 45 -14.25 8.84 6.42
C MET A 45 -15.28 9.78 7.06
N ASN A 46 -14.88 11.03 7.29
CA ASN A 46 -15.74 12.08 7.79
C ASN A 46 -16.82 12.45 6.76
N LEU A 47 -17.96 12.94 7.25
CA LEU A 47 -19.11 13.30 6.40
C LEU A 47 -18.80 14.40 5.36
N GLY A 48 -17.81 15.26 5.63
CA GLY A 48 -17.37 16.32 4.72
C GLY A 48 -16.46 15.86 3.58
N VAL A 49 -15.94 14.65 3.65
CA VAL A 49 -15.07 14.11 2.62
C VAL A 49 -15.88 13.72 1.39
N ARG A 50 -15.43 14.17 0.23
CA ARG A 50 -15.94 13.83 -1.10
C ARG A 50 -14.95 12.92 -1.82
N TYR A 51 -15.39 12.32 -2.91
CA TYR A 51 -14.49 11.57 -3.78
C TYR A 51 -14.80 11.85 -5.26
N GLN A 52 -13.80 11.65 -6.10
CA GLN A 52 -13.86 11.74 -7.55
C GLN A 52 -13.07 10.60 -8.18
N ASP A 53 -13.64 9.95 -9.18
CA ASP A 53 -12.94 8.94 -9.96
C ASP A 53 -12.06 9.62 -11.03
N ILE A 54 -10.81 9.14 -11.15
CA ILE A 54 -9.78 9.67 -12.03
C ILE A 54 -9.37 8.56 -13.00
N TYR A 55 -9.24 8.91 -14.27
CA TYR A 55 -8.83 8.00 -15.33
C TYR A 55 -7.63 8.60 -16.04
N ASP A 56 -6.50 7.93 -15.95
CA ASP A 56 -5.26 8.32 -16.62
C ASP A 56 -4.70 7.17 -17.44
N LYS A 57 -3.60 7.38 -18.13
CA LYS A 57 -3.03 6.41 -19.08
C LYS A 57 -2.52 5.14 -18.38
N HIS A 58 -1.76 5.29 -17.29
CA HIS A 58 -1.12 4.17 -16.61
C HIS A 58 -1.67 3.92 -15.21
N PHE A 59 -2.64 4.72 -14.74
CA PHE A 59 -3.40 4.45 -13.54
C PHE A 59 -4.87 4.84 -13.67
N GLN A 60 -5.70 4.24 -12.84
CA GLN A 60 -7.02 4.75 -12.51
C GLN A 60 -7.07 4.96 -11.01
N GLY A 61 -7.74 6.00 -10.56
CA GLY A 61 -7.67 6.37 -9.16
C GLY A 61 -8.98 6.95 -8.63
N ARG A 62 -9.03 7.06 -7.31
CA ARG A 62 -10.09 7.72 -6.59
C ARG A 62 -9.48 8.76 -5.66
N LEU A 63 -9.77 10.04 -5.96
CA LEU A 63 -9.34 11.17 -5.15
C LEU A 63 -10.34 11.38 -4.01
N PHE A 64 -9.85 11.47 -2.78
CA PHE A 64 -10.63 11.79 -1.57
C PHE A 64 -10.17 13.13 -1.02
N TYR A 65 -11.09 14.06 -0.77
CA TYR A 65 -10.78 15.40 -0.29
C TYR A 65 -11.96 16.01 0.48
N ASP A 66 -11.67 16.91 1.41
CA ASP A 66 -12.68 17.79 1.99
C ASP A 66 -12.74 19.05 1.16
N GLU A 67 -13.95 19.43 0.68
CA GLU A 67 -14.17 20.61 -0.16
C GLU A 67 -13.75 21.93 0.52
N LYS A 68 -13.63 21.94 1.85
CA LYS A 68 -13.22 23.10 2.63
C LYS A 68 -11.71 23.31 2.61
N LEU A 69 -10.91 22.30 2.28
CA LEU A 69 -9.46 22.42 2.26
C LEU A 69 -9.00 23.37 1.15
N ARG A 70 -7.94 24.11 1.46
CA ARG A 70 -7.25 25.00 0.52
C ARG A 70 -5.76 24.81 0.73
N ARG A 71 -5.01 24.52 -0.35
CA ARG A 71 -3.57 24.24 -0.30
C ARG A 71 -3.21 23.20 0.77
N ALA A 72 -3.86 22.05 0.69
CA ALA A 72 -3.66 20.96 1.63
C ALA A 72 -2.56 20.00 1.15
N PRO A 73 -1.86 19.32 2.07
CA PRO A 73 -0.91 18.27 1.72
C PRO A 73 -1.65 17.09 1.07
N ALA A 74 -0.96 16.39 0.17
CA ALA A 74 -1.52 15.26 -0.54
C ALA A 74 -0.72 13.97 -0.32
N VAL A 75 -1.42 12.82 -0.43
CA VAL A 75 -0.81 11.50 -0.33
C VAL A 75 -1.33 10.61 -1.46
N ILE A 76 -0.39 10.02 -2.23
CA ILE A 76 -0.69 8.95 -3.18
C ILE A 76 -0.67 7.63 -2.41
N ILE A 77 -1.68 6.78 -2.59
CA ILE A 77 -1.79 5.49 -1.91
C ILE A 77 -1.73 4.36 -2.93
N VAL A 78 -0.75 3.48 -2.76
CA VAL A 78 -0.45 2.36 -3.66
C VAL A 78 -0.62 1.04 -2.90
N SER A 79 -1.54 0.20 -3.33
CA SER A 79 -1.77 -1.12 -2.73
C SER A 79 -0.86 -2.20 -3.36
N GLY A 80 -0.94 -3.42 -2.85
CA GLY A 80 -0.05 -4.53 -3.24
C GLY A 80 -0.54 -5.37 -4.42
N SER A 81 -0.15 -6.65 -4.42
CA SER A 81 -0.41 -7.63 -5.48
C SER A 81 -1.89 -8.02 -5.64
N GLU A 82 -2.76 -7.56 -4.78
CA GLU A 82 -4.20 -7.73 -4.93
C GLU A 82 -4.79 -6.97 -6.12
N GLY A 83 -4.08 -5.94 -6.61
CA GLY A 83 -4.55 -5.08 -7.70
C GLY A 83 -5.80 -4.27 -7.34
N ARG A 84 -6.34 -3.59 -8.35
CA ARG A 84 -7.55 -2.76 -8.21
C ARG A 84 -7.34 -1.66 -7.16
N ILE A 85 -8.42 -1.12 -6.57
CA ILE A 85 -8.33 0.07 -5.72
C ILE A 85 -8.80 -0.15 -4.28
N GLU A 86 -9.49 -1.27 -3.99
CA GLU A 86 -10.24 -1.44 -2.74
C GLU A 86 -9.39 -1.30 -1.47
N LYS A 87 -8.12 -1.71 -1.51
CA LYS A 87 -7.23 -1.57 -0.35
C LYS A 87 -6.67 -0.15 -0.22
N ALA A 88 -6.27 0.43 -1.35
CA ALA A 88 -5.77 1.80 -1.37
C ALA A 88 -6.84 2.81 -0.93
N GLN A 89 -8.09 2.67 -1.41
CA GLN A 89 -9.17 3.58 -1.04
C GLN A 89 -9.52 3.54 0.45
N ASN A 90 -9.39 2.39 1.11
CA ASN A 90 -9.64 2.31 2.56
C ASN A 90 -8.63 3.16 3.36
N ILE A 91 -7.38 3.19 2.93
CA ILE A 91 -6.33 4.02 3.54
C ILE A 91 -6.59 5.50 3.21
N ALA A 92 -6.92 5.79 1.95
CA ALA A 92 -7.22 7.15 1.49
C ALA A 92 -8.39 7.79 2.26
N GLN A 93 -9.47 7.04 2.53
CA GLN A 93 -10.61 7.50 3.33
C GLN A 93 -10.20 7.92 4.75
N LEU A 94 -9.30 7.16 5.39
CA LEU A 94 -8.84 7.45 6.74
C LEU A 94 -7.91 8.66 6.79
N LEU A 95 -6.99 8.78 5.82
CA LEU A 95 -6.07 9.92 5.75
C LEU A 95 -6.79 11.21 5.34
N SER A 96 -7.75 11.15 4.40
CA SER A 96 -8.54 12.31 4.00
C SER A 96 -9.33 12.92 5.16
N SER A 97 -9.79 12.09 6.09
CA SER A 97 -10.45 12.55 7.33
C SER A 97 -9.51 13.27 8.30
N ARG A 98 -8.22 13.30 7.99
CA ARG A 98 -7.18 13.98 8.77
C ARG A 98 -6.62 15.23 8.09
N GLY A 99 -7.29 15.72 7.05
CA GLY A 99 -6.91 16.94 6.34
C GLY A 99 -5.87 16.74 5.24
N TYR A 100 -5.76 15.53 4.69
CA TYR A 100 -5.00 15.24 3.48
C TYR A 100 -5.92 15.16 2.26
N ILE A 101 -5.42 15.53 1.11
CA ILE A 101 -5.99 15.15 -0.18
C ILE A 101 -5.35 13.81 -0.56
N CYS A 102 -6.15 12.77 -0.75
CA CYS A 102 -5.65 11.40 -0.89
C CYS A 102 -6.05 10.81 -2.24
N LEU A 103 -5.05 10.43 -3.05
CA LEU A 103 -5.26 9.76 -4.32
C LEU A 103 -4.94 8.27 -4.18
N ALA A 104 -5.98 7.44 -4.07
CA ALA A 104 -5.83 5.99 -4.16
C ALA A 104 -5.69 5.59 -5.63
N ILE A 105 -4.63 4.85 -5.99
CA ILE A 105 -4.40 4.41 -7.37
C ILE A 105 -4.49 2.90 -7.53
N ALA A 106 -5.06 2.49 -8.66
CA ALA A 106 -4.95 1.16 -9.25
C ALA A 106 -4.05 1.26 -10.47
N TYR A 107 -3.02 0.45 -10.55
CA TYR A 107 -2.06 0.40 -11.65
C TYR A 107 -2.19 -0.89 -12.47
N PHE A 108 -3.07 -1.82 -12.04
CA PHE A 108 -3.48 -3.01 -12.78
C PHE A 108 -4.82 -3.55 -12.25
N GLY A 109 -5.42 -4.50 -13.00
CA GLY A 109 -6.61 -5.26 -12.57
C GLY A 109 -7.94 -4.54 -12.80
N LEU A 110 -7.96 -3.39 -13.45
CA LEU A 110 -9.16 -2.68 -13.89
C LEU A 110 -9.28 -2.68 -15.42
N GLU A 111 -10.47 -2.38 -15.92
CA GLU A 111 -10.70 -2.17 -17.34
C GLU A 111 -9.84 -1.00 -17.84
N GLY A 112 -9.16 -1.19 -18.98
CA GLY A 112 -8.24 -0.18 -19.52
C GLY A 112 -6.81 -0.23 -18.96
N LEU A 113 -6.56 -0.99 -17.88
CA LEU A 113 -5.23 -1.20 -17.30
C LEU A 113 -4.72 -2.64 -17.58
N PRO A 114 -3.42 -2.90 -17.40
CA PRO A 114 -2.89 -4.26 -17.41
C PRO A 114 -3.69 -5.17 -16.48
N GLN A 115 -4.02 -6.38 -16.93
CA GLN A 115 -4.86 -7.29 -16.15
C GLN A 115 -4.08 -8.14 -15.15
N ASN A 116 -2.78 -8.21 -15.31
CA ASN A 116 -1.85 -8.94 -14.43
C ASN A 116 -0.81 -7.99 -13.89
N LEU A 117 -0.20 -8.37 -12.78
CA LEU A 117 0.93 -7.66 -12.20
C LEU A 117 2.21 -8.04 -12.94
N GLU A 118 2.35 -7.61 -14.17
CA GLU A 118 3.52 -7.84 -15.01
C GLU A 118 3.75 -6.66 -15.97
N ARG A 119 4.99 -6.21 -16.09
CA ARG A 119 5.39 -5.11 -16.98
C ARG A 119 4.60 -3.83 -16.77
N ILE A 120 4.31 -3.52 -15.53
CA ILE A 120 3.58 -2.29 -15.18
C ILE A 120 4.54 -1.10 -15.33
N PRO A 121 4.16 -0.03 -16.04
CA PRO A 121 4.95 1.19 -16.11
C PRO A 121 5.05 1.89 -14.75
N ILE A 122 6.28 2.15 -14.25
CA ILE A 122 6.48 2.94 -13.03
C ILE A 122 6.04 4.39 -13.23
N GLU A 123 5.87 4.83 -14.45
CA GLU A 123 5.33 6.13 -14.87
C GLU A 123 3.94 6.40 -14.29
N CYS A 124 3.21 5.38 -13.87
CA CYS A 124 1.95 5.55 -13.14
C CYS A 124 2.10 6.39 -11.84
N LEU A 125 3.29 6.36 -11.21
CA LEU A 125 3.58 7.20 -10.04
C LEU A 125 3.84 8.65 -10.43
N GLU A 126 4.55 8.87 -11.53
CA GLU A 126 4.82 10.19 -12.08
C GLU A 126 3.52 10.88 -12.51
N GLU A 127 2.67 10.17 -13.26
CA GLU A 127 1.35 10.67 -13.68
C GLU A 127 0.46 10.99 -12.47
N ALA A 128 0.45 10.13 -11.44
CA ALA A 128 -0.30 10.40 -10.22
C ALA A 128 0.22 11.62 -9.43
N LYS A 129 1.55 11.80 -9.38
CA LYS A 129 2.20 12.98 -8.79
C LYS A 129 1.83 14.23 -9.59
N ASP A 130 1.90 14.17 -10.92
CA ASP A 130 1.61 15.28 -11.81
C ASP A 130 0.13 15.71 -11.72
N PHE A 131 -0.78 14.75 -11.65
CA PHE A 131 -2.20 15.02 -11.39
C PHE A 131 -2.40 15.82 -10.09
N LEU A 132 -1.75 15.41 -9.00
CA LEU A 132 -1.86 16.11 -7.71
C LEU A 132 -1.14 17.46 -7.74
N TYR A 133 -0.02 17.57 -8.42
CA TYR A 133 0.75 18.80 -8.56
C TYR A 133 -0.07 19.93 -9.19
N HIS A 134 -0.92 19.60 -10.15
CA HIS A 134 -1.81 20.54 -10.85
C HIS A 134 -3.19 20.68 -10.20
N HIS A 135 -3.50 19.91 -9.16
CA HIS A 135 -4.80 20.00 -8.51
C HIS A 135 -4.93 21.27 -7.65
N PRO A 136 -5.99 22.11 -7.83
CA PRO A 136 -6.07 23.46 -7.26
C PRO A 136 -6.10 23.50 -5.73
N GLN A 137 -6.50 22.45 -5.07
CA GLN A 137 -6.55 22.37 -3.59
C GLN A 137 -5.28 21.80 -2.98
N VAL A 138 -4.35 21.25 -3.78
CA VAL A 138 -3.11 20.63 -3.29
C VAL A 138 -2.03 21.68 -3.08
N ASP A 139 -1.31 21.57 -1.97
CA ASP A 139 0.01 22.19 -1.82
C ASP A 139 1.03 21.28 -2.53
N ASN A 140 1.40 21.64 -3.74
CA ASN A 140 2.24 20.83 -4.61
C ASN A 140 3.67 20.60 -4.09
N THR A 141 4.09 21.36 -3.07
CA THR A 141 5.36 21.12 -2.35
C THR A 141 5.22 20.05 -1.26
N LYS A 142 4.01 19.56 -0.98
CA LYS A 142 3.67 18.67 0.13
C LYS A 142 2.95 17.40 -0.34
N ILE A 143 3.59 16.67 -1.25
CA ILE A 143 3.09 15.39 -1.76
C ILE A 143 3.92 14.25 -1.18
N GLY A 144 3.28 13.30 -0.51
CA GLY A 144 3.89 12.06 -0.03
C GLY A 144 3.29 10.83 -0.70
N ILE A 145 3.95 9.68 -0.53
CA ILE A 145 3.43 8.39 -1.04
C ILE A 145 3.38 7.36 0.09
N TYR A 146 2.29 6.60 0.14
CA TYR A 146 2.15 5.38 0.93
C TYR A 146 2.14 4.17 0.00
N GLY A 147 3.09 3.26 0.18
CA GLY A 147 3.15 1.99 -0.55
C GLY A 147 3.04 0.79 0.38
N ARG A 148 2.42 -0.32 -0.10
CA ARG A 148 2.29 -1.55 0.67
C ARG A 148 2.61 -2.78 -0.18
N SER A 149 3.45 -3.70 0.36
CA SER A 149 3.80 -4.96 -0.33
C SER A 149 4.35 -4.67 -1.74
N LYS A 150 3.81 -5.26 -2.80
CA LYS A 150 4.20 -4.94 -4.19
C LYS A 150 4.04 -3.45 -4.53
N GLY A 151 3.12 -2.74 -3.87
CA GLY A 151 3.04 -1.29 -3.99
C GLY A 151 4.18 -0.56 -3.29
N ALA A 152 4.72 -1.08 -2.19
CA ALA A 152 5.93 -0.53 -1.57
C ALA A 152 7.17 -0.78 -2.45
N GLU A 153 7.27 -1.95 -3.09
CA GLU A 153 8.29 -2.27 -4.08
C GLU A 153 8.21 -1.31 -5.30
N LEU A 154 6.98 -1.09 -5.83
CA LEU A 154 6.74 -0.13 -6.92
C LEU A 154 7.20 1.28 -6.54
N VAL A 155 6.82 1.75 -5.35
CA VAL A 155 7.19 3.10 -4.88
C VAL A 155 8.69 3.21 -4.72
N LEU A 156 9.34 2.22 -4.09
CA LEU A 156 10.80 2.25 -3.88
C LEU A 156 11.56 2.22 -5.21
N ALA A 157 11.17 1.31 -6.14
CA ALA A 157 11.75 1.23 -7.48
C ALA A 157 11.50 2.50 -8.29
N GLY A 158 10.28 3.04 -8.23
CA GLY A 158 9.93 4.28 -8.92
C GLY A 158 10.75 5.46 -8.41
N GLN A 159 10.83 5.66 -7.09
CA GLN A 159 11.55 6.79 -6.51
C GLN A 159 13.08 6.69 -6.66
N SER A 160 13.62 5.52 -6.93
CA SER A 160 15.05 5.37 -7.29
C SER A 160 15.35 5.82 -8.74
N ILE A 161 14.33 6.10 -9.56
CA ILE A 161 14.45 6.44 -10.98
C ILE A 161 13.78 7.78 -11.32
N LEU A 162 12.62 8.06 -10.71
CA LEU A 162 11.81 9.25 -10.92
C LEU A 162 12.18 10.36 -9.92
N ASP A 163 11.64 11.55 -10.12
CA ASP A 163 11.82 12.66 -9.19
C ASP A 163 11.19 12.40 -7.82
N ASP A 164 11.90 12.76 -6.76
CA ASP A 164 11.46 12.61 -5.39
C ASP A 164 10.14 13.32 -5.06
N VAL A 165 9.44 12.77 -4.08
CA VAL A 165 8.34 13.43 -3.37
C VAL A 165 8.78 13.84 -1.97
N GLN A 166 7.91 14.54 -1.23
CA GLN A 166 8.27 15.08 0.08
C GLN A 166 8.58 14.00 1.14
N CYS A 167 7.94 12.84 1.09
CA CYS A 167 8.24 11.71 1.99
C CYS A 167 7.54 10.42 1.56
N LEU A 168 8.06 9.27 2.04
CA LEU A 168 7.57 7.94 1.71
C LEU A 168 7.25 7.14 2.97
N VAL A 169 6.12 6.44 2.97
CA VAL A 169 5.79 5.40 3.96
C VAL A 169 5.66 4.07 3.24
N LEU A 170 6.50 3.11 3.59
CA LEU A 170 6.59 1.80 2.96
C LEU A 170 6.25 0.69 3.96
N ASN A 171 5.15 0.02 3.72
CA ASN A 171 4.66 -1.07 4.56
C ASN A 171 4.99 -2.42 3.90
N SER A 172 5.72 -3.28 4.61
CA SER A 172 6.28 -4.54 4.12
C SER A 172 7.06 -4.35 2.81
N PRO A 173 8.14 -3.51 2.81
CA PRO A 173 8.92 -3.24 1.63
C PRO A 173 9.76 -4.45 1.22
N SER A 174 10.17 -4.46 -0.06
CA SER A 174 11.25 -5.29 -0.59
C SER A 174 12.39 -4.38 -1.04
N ASN A 175 13.65 -4.82 -0.86
CA ASN A 175 14.84 -4.15 -1.38
C ASN A 175 15.19 -4.59 -2.82
N VAL A 176 14.43 -5.55 -3.38
CA VAL A 176 14.58 -6.02 -4.76
C VAL A 176 13.26 -5.95 -5.50
N ILE A 177 13.36 -5.89 -6.84
CA ILE A 177 12.22 -6.07 -7.72
C ILE A 177 12.01 -7.56 -7.93
N PHE A 178 10.83 -8.07 -7.55
CA PHE A 178 10.44 -9.44 -7.85
C PHE A 178 9.75 -9.55 -9.20
N GLU A 179 9.78 -10.77 -9.76
CA GLU A 179 9.03 -11.07 -10.97
C GLU A 179 7.53 -10.82 -10.79
N GLY A 180 6.87 -10.60 -11.91
CA GLY A 180 5.44 -10.35 -11.95
C GLY A 180 4.58 -11.58 -11.67
N ILE A 181 3.26 -11.36 -11.55
CA ILE A 181 2.27 -12.38 -11.25
C ILE A 181 1.21 -12.37 -12.35
N LYS A 182 0.98 -13.53 -12.98
CA LYS A 182 -0.05 -13.75 -13.98
C LYS A 182 -1.10 -14.73 -13.47
N GLY A 183 -2.22 -14.18 -13.08
CA GLY A 183 -3.27 -14.96 -12.39
C GLY A 183 -2.79 -15.47 -11.03
N LYS A 184 -2.43 -16.76 -10.93
CA LYS A 184 -1.88 -17.38 -9.70
C LYS A 184 -0.45 -17.87 -9.86
N LEU A 185 0.16 -17.62 -11.02
CA LEU A 185 1.48 -18.13 -11.38
C LEU A 185 2.44 -16.95 -11.56
N ASN A 186 3.73 -17.25 -11.50
CA ASN A 186 4.77 -16.31 -11.87
C ASN A 186 4.68 -15.97 -13.36
N SER A 187 4.93 -14.71 -13.71
CA SER A 187 4.80 -14.24 -15.11
C SER A 187 6.04 -14.48 -15.95
N HIS A 188 7.18 -14.82 -15.32
CA HIS A 188 8.50 -14.90 -15.95
C HIS A 188 8.96 -13.60 -16.63
N SER A 189 8.45 -12.47 -16.15
CA SER A 189 8.79 -11.12 -16.57
C SER A 189 8.90 -10.21 -15.35
N SER A 190 9.49 -9.04 -15.49
CA SER A 190 9.51 -8.05 -14.40
C SER A 190 8.09 -7.63 -14.01
N SER A 191 7.89 -7.30 -12.74
CA SER A 191 6.67 -6.57 -12.35
C SER A 191 6.60 -5.20 -12.99
N TRP A 192 7.74 -4.54 -13.21
CA TRP A 192 7.84 -3.14 -13.56
C TRP A 192 8.60 -2.90 -14.86
N THR A 193 8.22 -1.84 -15.56
CA THR A 193 8.93 -1.28 -16.71
C THR A 193 9.19 0.20 -16.48
N TYR A 194 10.25 0.72 -17.14
CA TYR A 194 10.49 2.14 -17.30
C TYR A 194 10.85 2.42 -18.75
N LEU A 195 10.20 3.40 -19.37
CA LEU A 195 10.32 3.71 -20.80
C LEU A 195 10.16 2.44 -21.67
N GLN A 196 9.16 1.62 -21.35
CA GLN A 196 8.82 0.35 -22.01
C GLN A 196 9.87 -0.76 -21.88
N LYS A 197 10.93 -0.57 -21.09
CA LYS A 197 11.96 -1.59 -20.83
C LYS A 197 11.71 -2.24 -19.49
N GLU A 198 11.82 -3.57 -19.43
CA GLU A 198 11.72 -4.30 -18.16
C GLU A 198 12.86 -3.89 -17.22
N LEU A 199 12.53 -3.58 -15.98
CA LEU A 199 13.53 -3.41 -14.92
C LEU A 199 14.10 -4.78 -14.53
N PRO A 200 15.39 -4.88 -14.18
CA PRO A 200 15.95 -6.12 -13.66
C PRO A 200 15.14 -6.64 -12.48
N TYR A 201 14.94 -7.95 -12.41
CA TYR A 201 14.09 -8.56 -11.40
C TYR A 201 14.63 -9.90 -10.91
N GLN A 202 14.27 -10.24 -9.69
CA GLN A 202 14.53 -11.54 -9.09
C GLN A 202 13.37 -12.48 -9.38
N LYS A 203 13.69 -13.70 -9.84
CA LYS A 203 12.69 -14.77 -10.00
C LYS A 203 12.20 -15.24 -8.63
N PHE A 204 10.90 -15.38 -8.49
CA PHE A 204 10.32 -15.99 -7.32
C PHE A 204 10.49 -17.52 -7.37
N GLN A 205 11.39 -18.03 -6.56
CA GLN A 205 11.66 -19.47 -6.48
C GLN A 205 10.90 -20.08 -5.32
N LEU A 206 9.98 -20.99 -5.61
CA LEU A 206 9.17 -21.68 -4.58
C LEU A 206 10.05 -22.39 -3.54
N GLY A 207 11.18 -22.96 -3.95
CA GLY A 207 12.14 -23.58 -3.03
C GLY A 207 12.69 -22.57 -2.01
N ASN A 208 13.03 -21.35 -2.42
CA ASN A 208 13.51 -20.30 -1.55
C ASN A 208 12.43 -19.83 -0.57
N TYR A 209 11.19 -19.70 -1.04
CA TYR A 209 10.04 -19.40 -0.19
C TYR A 209 9.83 -20.46 0.89
N LEU A 210 9.90 -21.75 0.52
CA LEU A 210 9.75 -22.86 1.45
C LEU A 210 10.92 -22.93 2.45
N LEU A 211 12.17 -22.71 2.01
CA LEU A 211 13.33 -22.66 2.88
C LEU A 211 13.24 -21.51 3.89
N ASN A 212 12.81 -20.33 3.45
CA ASN A 212 12.58 -19.20 4.36
C ASN A 212 11.47 -19.52 5.37
N LYS A 213 10.35 -20.08 4.90
CA LYS A 213 9.19 -20.41 5.74
C LYS A 213 9.47 -21.48 6.78
N PHE A 214 10.22 -22.55 6.45
CA PHE A 214 10.45 -23.68 7.33
C PHE A 214 11.75 -23.61 8.12
N PHE A 215 12.77 -22.93 7.61
CA PHE A 215 14.11 -22.95 8.19
C PHE A 215 14.65 -21.55 8.52
N GLY A 216 13.90 -20.48 8.23
CA GLY A 216 14.36 -19.10 8.45
C GLY A 216 15.63 -18.74 7.68
N LYS A 217 16.00 -19.52 6.65
CA LYS A 217 17.21 -19.25 5.86
C LYS A 217 16.92 -18.17 4.82
N TYR A 218 17.64 -17.06 4.95
CA TYR A 218 17.71 -16.05 3.91
C TYR A 218 18.54 -16.59 2.74
N ILE A 219 18.02 -16.48 1.54
CA ILE A 219 18.76 -16.79 0.31
C ILE A 219 19.14 -15.45 -0.33
N PRO A 220 20.44 -15.28 -0.65
CA PRO A 220 20.91 -14.04 -1.25
C PRO A 220 20.10 -13.67 -2.50
N GLU A 221 19.73 -12.41 -2.60
CA GLU A 221 18.98 -11.86 -3.71
C GLU A 221 19.91 -11.63 -4.91
N ASP A 222 19.36 -11.65 -6.13
CA ASP A 222 20.11 -11.31 -7.33
C ASP A 222 20.46 -9.81 -7.28
N SER A 223 21.74 -9.48 -7.19
CA SER A 223 22.23 -8.10 -7.08
C SER A 223 21.76 -7.19 -8.22
N ARG A 224 21.42 -7.77 -9.39
CA ARG A 224 20.89 -7.01 -10.54
C ARG A 224 19.46 -6.54 -10.33
N ALA A 225 18.71 -7.22 -9.46
CA ALA A 225 17.34 -6.87 -9.12
C ALA A 225 17.24 -5.91 -7.94
N GLN A 226 18.38 -5.59 -7.28
CA GLN A 226 18.42 -4.70 -6.12
C GLN A 226 18.03 -3.28 -6.52
N ILE A 227 17.17 -2.67 -5.71
CA ILE A 227 16.71 -1.29 -5.91
C ILE A 227 17.78 -0.34 -5.37
N ASP A 228 18.23 0.58 -6.20
CA ASP A 228 19.27 1.57 -5.82
C ASP A 228 18.68 2.70 -4.96
N VAL A 229 18.47 2.39 -3.67
CA VAL A 229 17.90 3.34 -2.71
C VAL A 229 18.83 4.52 -2.38
N SER A 230 20.11 4.46 -2.80
CA SER A 230 21.05 5.57 -2.60
C SER A 230 20.69 6.84 -3.36
N LYS A 231 19.81 6.72 -4.37
CA LYS A 231 19.29 7.82 -5.17
C LYS A 231 18.06 8.51 -4.59
N ILE A 232 17.45 7.92 -3.56
CA ILE A 232 16.26 8.48 -2.94
C ILE A 232 16.68 9.50 -1.88
N ALA A 233 16.29 10.76 -2.07
CA ALA A 233 16.55 11.82 -1.09
C ALA A 233 15.40 11.95 -0.07
N SER A 234 14.18 11.61 -0.45
CA SER A 234 12.98 11.74 0.39
C SER A 234 13.09 11.01 1.73
N PRO A 235 12.68 11.62 2.86
CA PRO A 235 12.51 10.94 4.13
C PRO A 235 11.69 9.65 4.02
N LEU A 236 12.13 8.57 4.68
CA LEU A 236 11.51 7.25 4.65
C LEU A 236 10.95 6.83 6.01
N LEU A 237 9.75 6.25 6.02
CA LEU A 237 9.27 5.40 7.12
C LEU A 237 9.09 3.97 6.60
N LEU A 238 9.84 3.03 7.15
CA LEU A 238 9.79 1.61 6.82
C LEU A 238 9.08 0.85 7.93
N LEU A 239 8.05 0.09 7.56
CA LEU A 239 7.27 -0.75 8.47
C LEU A 239 7.34 -2.19 7.98
N GLY A 240 7.82 -3.11 8.80
CA GLY A 240 7.94 -4.52 8.42
C GLY A 240 7.78 -5.46 9.60
N SER A 241 7.84 -6.76 9.35
CA SER A 241 7.73 -7.79 10.38
C SER A 241 8.81 -8.85 10.24
N ASP A 242 9.31 -9.31 11.39
CA ASP A 242 10.27 -10.43 11.45
C ASP A 242 9.61 -11.79 11.13
N VAL A 243 8.27 -11.84 11.24
CA VAL A 243 7.47 -13.03 10.92
C VAL A 243 6.73 -12.88 9.61
N ASP A 244 7.26 -12.06 8.70
CA ASP A 244 6.71 -11.91 7.35
C ASP A 244 6.76 -13.25 6.59
N GLU A 245 5.58 -13.73 6.21
CA GLU A 245 5.41 -15.05 5.58
C GLU A 245 5.50 -15.00 4.05
N ILE A 246 5.67 -13.85 3.44
CA ILE A 246 5.75 -13.67 1.97
C ILE A 246 7.19 -13.44 1.53
N TRP A 247 7.86 -12.46 2.13
CA TRP A 247 9.28 -12.21 1.96
C TRP A 247 9.88 -11.64 3.26
N ASN A 248 11.20 -11.60 3.34
CA ASN A 248 11.84 -11.11 4.55
C ASN A 248 11.88 -9.58 4.60
N ALA A 249 10.74 -8.95 4.92
CA ALA A 249 10.66 -7.50 5.02
C ALA A 249 11.61 -6.91 6.07
N SER A 250 11.90 -7.64 7.14
CA SER A 250 12.82 -7.20 8.18
C SER A 250 14.25 -7.06 7.64
N SER A 251 14.76 -8.07 6.91
CA SER A 251 16.07 -7.98 6.26
C SER A 251 16.11 -6.95 5.14
N ALA A 252 15.01 -6.81 4.38
CA ALA A 252 14.91 -5.78 3.36
C ALA A 252 15.03 -4.37 3.97
N ILE A 253 14.44 -4.14 5.15
CA ILE A 253 14.58 -2.88 5.89
C ILE A 253 16.04 -2.64 6.27
N ASP A 254 16.76 -3.65 6.78
CA ASP A 254 18.18 -3.50 7.15
C ASP A 254 19.05 -3.15 5.93
N ASP A 255 18.81 -3.81 4.82
CA ASP A 255 19.51 -3.52 3.56
C ASP A 255 19.20 -2.11 3.04
N ILE A 256 17.93 -1.70 3.03
CA ILE A 256 17.53 -0.34 2.64
C ILE A 256 18.24 0.70 3.52
N ILE A 257 18.25 0.51 4.85
CA ILE A 257 18.92 1.42 5.80
C ILE A 257 20.41 1.53 5.48
N SER A 258 21.08 0.42 5.18
CA SER A 258 22.52 0.39 4.94
C SER A 258 22.95 1.14 3.68
N HIS A 259 22.09 1.23 2.68
CA HIS A 259 22.37 1.86 1.38
C HIS A 259 21.73 3.24 1.20
N TYR A 260 20.75 3.60 2.03
CA TYR A 260 20.06 4.89 1.94
C TYR A 260 20.99 6.05 2.34
N LYS A 261 20.95 7.14 1.53
CA LYS A 261 21.79 8.33 1.72
C LYS A 261 20.97 9.64 1.84
N GLY A 262 19.64 9.54 1.91
CA GLY A 262 18.78 10.70 1.98
C GLY A 262 18.71 11.36 3.37
N GLU A 263 17.76 12.28 3.54
CA GLU A 263 17.68 13.16 4.70
C GLU A 263 17.41 12.44 6.02
N SER A 264 16.46 11.52 6.05
CA SER A 264 16.09 10.79 7.27
C SER A 264 15.40 9.48 6.97
N ILE A 265 15.65 8.50 7.81
CA ILE A 265 15.00 7.19 7.75
C ILE A 265 14.53 6.79 9.15
N LEU A 266 13.26 6.44 9.25
CA LEU A 266 12.67 5.84 10.44
C LEU A 266 12.21 4.43 10.09
N PHE A 267 12.25 3.52 11.05
CA PHE A 267 11.77 2.16 10.81
C PHE A 267 11.12 1.56 12.06
N LYS A 268 10.23 0.60 11.85
CA LYS A 268 9.67 -0.26 12.89
C LYS A 268 9.59 -1.68 12.37
N LYS A 269 10.03 -2.62 13.21
CA LYS A 269 9.91 -4.05 12.97
C LYS A 269 8.96 -4.64 14.01
N TYR A 270 8.01 -5.43 13.54
CA TYR A 270 6.98 -6.05 14.35
C TYR A 270 7.19 -7.56 14.43
N HIS A 271 6.69 -8.21 15.48
CA HIS A 271 6.98 -9.60 15.76
C HIS A 271 5.76 -10.52 15.61
N GLU A 272 4.56 -9.94 15.51
CA GLU A 272 3.29 -10.71 15.54
C GLU A 272 2.44 -10.54 14.27
N THR A 273 2.54 -9.40 13.58
CA THR A 273 1.58 -9.05 12.52
C THR A 273 1.85 -9.67 11.16
N GLY A 274 3.02 -10.18 10.87
CA GLY A 274 3.40 -10.77 9.58
C GLY A 274 3.34 -9.76 8.41
N HIS A 275 3.34 -10.30 7.18
CA HIS A 275 3.33 -9.50 5.95
C HIS A 275 2.14 -8.54 5.85
N MET A 276 1.01 -8.94 6.42
CA MET A 276 -0.23 -8.18 6.29
C MET A 276 -0.47 -7.28 7.50
N LEU A 277 0.56 -6.49 7.85
CA LEU A 277 0.41 -5.42 8.83
C LEU A 277 -0.78 -4.54 8.46
N THR A 278 -1.81 -4.52 9.31
CA THR A 278 -3.11 -3.94 8.97
C THR A 278 -3.34 -2.61 9.68
N ILE A 279 -4.30 -1.85 9.18
CA ILE A 279 -4.75 -0.63 9.85
C ILE A 279 -5.57 -1.01 11.08
N ALA A 280 -5.23 -0.39 12.22
CA ALA A 280 -5.93 -0.61 13.47
C ALA A 280 -7.43 -0.30 13.38
N TYR A 281 -8.21 -1.06 14.15
CA TYR A 281 -9.66 -0.87 14.31
C TYR A 281 -10.50 -1.08 13.04
N GLN A 282 -9.92 -1.64 11.98
CA GLN A 282 -10.70 -2.12 10.85
C GLN A 282 -11.10 -3.58 11.03
N PRO A 283 -12.27 -3.99 10.49
CA PRO A 283 -12.66 -5.40 10.48
C PRO A 283 -11.58 -6.26 9.84
N ASN A 284 -11.06 -7.22 10.57
CA ASN A 284 -9.98 -8.08 10.10
C ASN A 284 -10.17 -9.51 10.60
N HIS A 285 -10.37 -10.44 9.66
CA HIS A 285 -10.51 -11.87 9.95
C HIS A 285 -9.20 -12.55 10.37
N ARG A 286 -8.06 -11.87 10.27
CA ARG A 286 -6.74 -12.41 10.62
C ARG A 286 -6.43 -12.38 12.10
N TYR A 287 -7.18 -11.59 12.90
CA TYR A 287 -7.05 -11.56 14.35
C TYR A 287 -7.61 -12.83 15.03
N ARG A 288 -7.11 -14.00 14.63
CA ARG A 288 -7.60 -15.29 15.12
C ARG A 288 -6.85 -15.84 16.33
N LYS A 289 -5.57 -15.43 16.54
CA LYS A 289 -4.74 -15.89 17.66
C LYS A 289 -4.59 -14.75 18.65
N ASP A 290 -3.45 -14.29 18.95
CA ASP A 290 -3.25 -13.23 19.90
C ASP A 290 -3.69 -11.86 19.34
N TRP A 291 -5.01 -11.67 19.20
CA TRP A 291 -5.58 -10.47 18.60
C TRP A 291 -5.14 -9.18 19.33
N ARG A 292 -4.79 -9.26 20.63
CA ARG A 292 -4.37 -8.10 21.43
C ARG A 292 -3.01 -7.59 20.97
N LEU A 293 -2.04 -8.49 20.79
CA LEU A 293 -0.71 -8.13 20.28
C LEU A 293 -0.80 -7.64 18.83
N LEU A 294 -1.50 -8.35 17.97
CA LEU A 294 -1.76 -7.93 16.59
C LEU A 294 -2.40 -6.55 16.52
N MET A 295 -3.38 -6.26 17.39
CA MET A 295 -4.03 -4.96 17.47
C MET A 295 -3.07 -3.87 17.95
N LYS A 296 -2.23 -4.18 18.95
CA LYS A 296 -1.22 -3.24 19.46
C LYS A 296 -0.23 -2.84 18.37
N GLU A 297 0.33 -3.80 17.64
CA GLU A 297 1.26 -3.54 16.53
C GLU A 297 0.59 -2.80 15.37
N SER A 298 -0.63 -3.21 14.98
CA SER A 298 -1.41 -2.52 13.95
C SER A 298 -1.73 -1.07 14.34
N LYS A 299 -2.03 -0.80 15.62
CA LYS A 299 -2.24 0.55 16.13
C LYS A 299 -0.96 1.36 16.08
N ASP A 300 0.15 0.78 16.53
CA ASP A 300 1.45 1.45 16.56
C ASP A 300 1.92 1.82 15.15
N SER A 301 1.83 0.90 14.18
CA SER A 301 2.20 1.15 12.78
C SER A 301 1.35 2.25 12.12
N TRP A 302 0.05 2.26 12.43
CA TRP A 302 -0.85 3.28 11.90
C TRP A 302 -0.58 4.65 12.51
N LEU A 303 -0.31 4.73 13.82
CA LEU A 303 0.07 5.98 14.48
C LEU A 303 1.42 6.49 13.96
N ALA A 304 2.41 5.59 13.76
CA ALA A 304 3.69 5.95 13.16
C ALA A 304 3.50 6.55 11.75
N THR A 305 2.65 5.94 10.91
CA THR A 305 2.30 6.45 9.59
C THR A 305 1.72 7.86 9.65
N ILE A 306 0.74 8.09 10.55
CA ILE A 306 0.11 9.40 10.71
C ILE A 306 1.10 10.44 11.18
N HIS A 307 1.88 10.15 12.25
CA HIS A 307 2.85 11.08 12.80
C HIS A 307 3.96 11.42 11.79
N PHE A 308 4.35 10.46 10.97
CA PHE A 308 5.35 10.68 9.95
C PHE A 308 4.83 11.64 8.85
N PHE A 309 3.63 11.41 8.32
CA PHE A 309 3.03 12.33 7.37
C PHE A 309 2.74 13.70 7.98
N ASP A 310 2.22 13.77 9.22
CA ASP A 310 2.00 15.05 9.90
C ASP A 310 3.31 15.84 10.05
N ARG A 311 4.41 15.16 10.37
CA ARG A 311 5.73 15.77 10.52
C ARG A 311 6.27 16.34 9.22
N HIS A 312 6.18 15.59 8.12
CA HIS A 312 6.83 15.94 6.86
C HIS A 312 5.94 16.73 5.90
N LEU A 313 4.61 16.63 6.04
CA LEU A 313 3.68 17.27 5.13
C LEU A 313 2.89 18.45 5.75
N LYS A 314 2.72 18.51 7.09
CA LYS A 314 1.93 19.56 7.74
C LYS A 314 2.78 20.55 8.55
N LYS A 315 3.89 20.11 9.14
CA LYS A 315 4.77 21.00 9.88
C LYS A 315 5.63 21.81 8.90
N GLN A 316 5.59 23.09 9.05
CA GLN A 316 6.66 24.03 8.67
C GLN A 316 7.48 24.31 9.89
#